data_38dda5911c09bbe385af6b2fbadd856e
#
_entry.id   38dda5911c09bbe385af6b2fbadd856e
#
_cell.length_a   1.000
_cell.length_b   1.000
_cell.length_c   1.000
_cell.angle_alpha   90.00
_cell.angle_beta   90.00
_cell.angle_gamma   90.00
#
_symmetry.space_group_name_H-M   'P 1'
#
loop_
_entity.id
_entity.type
_entity.pdbx_description
1 polymer ?
#
loop_
_entity_poly.entity_id
_entity_poly.type
_entity_poly.pdbx_seq_one_letter_code
_entity_poly.pdbx_strand_id
1 'polypeptide(L)'
;MYPFVTPPREVKIGDAAAFAGTTPRAIRHYHQIGLLPEPERGGDGRRRYGYDDMIRLLWIRKMSEAGISLDDMRAAFDEARDVEDVLGRLEETLAAQEADIKRQRAAVERLRAVGSPLGLLSSLVTDRLSHLPSGALRPSDLDALLVTERIFGPLGAAIQASVFITLATHPGLRAEADRLDAADAALDDTVDPHDPQVEELAAQHCAHHKALEQAMEAAGMDEAEEKLFEIDEADLTGDEEDTQMSAFKAITKMPYGFSAARTRCIELTGRLLYGDLSAGS
;
A
#
# COMPACT_ATOMS: atom_id res chain seq x y z
N MET A 1 16.76 -8.78 -60.01
CA MET A 1 18.11 -9.42 -59.94
C MET A 1 19.10 -8.28 -59.82
N TYR A 2 19.60 -7.99 -58.61
CA TYR A 2 20.55 -6.91 -58.38
C TYR A 2 21.95 -7.39 -58.83
N PRO A 3 22.75 -6.58 -59.52
CA PRO A 3 24.04 -7.00 -60.00
C PRO A 3 25.04 -7.13 -58.85
N PHE A 4 25.64 -8.30 -58.74
CA PHE A 4 26.87 -8.71 -58.07
C PHE A 4 27.52 -7.73 -57.05
N VAL A 5 26.84 -7.49 -55.96
CA VAL A 5 27.50 -6.94 -54.76
C VAL A 5 27.76 -8.13 -53.85
N THR A 6 29.03 -8.51 -53.65
CA THR A 6 29.39 -9.50 -52.64
C THR A 6 29.23 -8.81 -51.29
N PRO A 7 28.27 -9.22 -50.44
CA PRO A 7 28.07 -8.58 -49.16
C PRO A 7 29.29 -8.82 -48.25
N PRO A 8 29.69 -7.85 -47.43
CA PRO A 8 30.75 -8.06 -46.45
C PRO A 8 30.34 -9.14 -45.46
N ARG A 9 31.29 -10.01 -45.07
CA ARG A 9 31.03 -11.04 -44.03
C ARG A 9 30.75 -10.46 -42.67
N GLU A 10 31.32 -9.29 -42.37
CA GLU A 10 31.20 -8.59 -41.09
C GLU A 10 31.19 -7.07 -41.32
N VAL A 11 30.48 -6.37 -40.46
CA VAL A 11 30.35 -4.90 -40.54
C VAL A 11 30.83 -4.24 -39.24
N LYS A 12 31.14 -2.93 -39.28
CA LYS A 12 31.46 -2.14 -38.10
C LYS A 12 30.18 -1.73 -37.35
N ILE A 13 30.31 -1.35 -36.07
CA ILE A 13 29.19 -0.92 -35.24
C ILE A 13 28.34 0.20 -35.87
N GLY A 14 28.95 1.14 -36.59
CA GLY A 14 28.23 2.20 -37.29
C GLY A 14 27.31 1.69 -38.37
N ASP A 15 27.83 0.75 -39.18
CA ASP A 15 27.07 0.14 -40.27
C ASP A 15 25.97 -0.79 -39.75
N ALA A 16 26.29 -1.55 -38.68
CA ALA A 16 25.31 -2.39 -38.00
C ALA A 16 24.17 -1.56 -37.39
N ALA A 17 24.48 -0.44 -36.76
CA ALA A 17 23.49 0.46 -36.21
C ALA A 17 22.60 1.08 -37.29
N ALA A 18 23.22 1.56 -38.39
CA ALA A 18 22.47 2.13 -39.52
C ALA A 18 21.52 1.12 -40.13
N PHE A 19 21.99 -0.11 -40.38
CA PHE A 19 21.19 -1.17 -40.96
C PHE A 19 20.03 -1.60 -40.06
N ALA A 20 20.28 -1.76 -38.75
CA ALA A 20 19.25 -2.15 -37.77
C ALA A 20 18.30 -0.99 -37.36
N GLY A 21 18.52 0.23 -37.88
CA GLY A 21 17.70 1.39 -37.52
C GLY A 21 17.86 1.83 -36.05
N THR A 22 19.08 1.69 -35.50
CA THR A 22 19.41 2.03 -34.12
C THR A 22 20.66 2.90 -34.04
N THR A 23 21.25 3.08 -32.83
CA THR A 23 22.47 3.88 -32.65
C THR A 23 23.63 3.03 -32.14
N PRO A 24 24.90 3.40 -32.41
CA PRO A 24 26.05 2.73 -31.83
C PRO A 24 26.07 2.77 -30.31
N ARG A 25 25.41 3.78 -29.69
CA ARG A 25 25.25 3.88 -28.23
C ARG A 25 24.28 2.81 -27.73
N ALA A 26 23.14 2.63 -28.40
CA ALA A 26 22.17 1.59 -28.06
C ALA A 26 22.80 0.18 -28.18
N ILE A 27 23.54 -0.10 -29.24
CA ILE A 27 24.24 -1.39 -29.40
C ILE A 27 25.22 -1.64 -28.25
N ARG A 28 26.00 -0.63 -27.81
CA ARG A 28 26.88 -0.77 -26.66
C ARG A 28 26.10 -1.04 -25.37
N HIS A 29 24.95 -0.40 -25.21
CA HIS A 29 24.08 -0.66 -24.09
C HIS A 29 23.54 -2.10 -24.12
N TYR A 30 23.14 -2.61 -25.26
CA TYR A 30 22.70 -4.01 -25.41
C TYR A 30 23.77 -5.01 -25.00
N HIS A 31 25.06 -4.74 -25.32
CA HIS A 31 26.17 -5.53 -24.81
C HIS A 31 26.31 -5.44 -23.30
N GLN A 32 26.21 -4.21 -22.72
CA GLN A 32 26.34 -3.99 -21.28
C GLN A 32 25.30 -4.74 -20.45
N ILE A 33 24.07 -4.82 -20.95
CA ILE A 33 22.96 -5.52 -20.26
C ILE A 33 22.85 -7.00 -20.65
N GLY A 34 23.75 -7.53 -21.49
CA GLY A 34 23.74 -8.92 -21.94
C GLY A 34 22.70 -9.28 -22.98
N LEU A 35 21.93 -8.30 -23.49
CA LEU A 35 20.89 -8.53 -24.51
C LEU A 35 21.48 -8.92 -25.87
N LEU A 36 22.66 -8.41 -26.20
CA LEU A 36 23.46 -8.76 -27.38
C LEU A 36 24.84 -9.28 -26.92
N PRO A 37 25.24 -10.51 -27.31
CA PRO A 37 26.57 -11.02 -26.99
C PRO A 37 27.69 -10.10 -27.54
N GLU A 38 28.82 -10.03 -26.84
CA GLU A 38 29.98 -9.28 -27.34
C GLU A 38 30.52 -9.98 -28.60
N PRO A 39 30.57 -9.29 -29.76
CA PRO A 39 31.07 -9.87 -31.00
C PRO A 39 32.58 -9.98 -30.98
N GLU A 40 33.14 -10.82 -31.85
CA GLU A 40 34.56 -10.94 -32.04
C GLU A 40 35.19 -9.60 -32.48
N ARG A 41 36.47 -9.43 -32.14
CA ARG A 41 37.25 -8.27 -32.54
C ARG A 41 38.08 -8.62 -33.80
N GLY A 42 37.99 -7.79 -34.80
CA GLY A 42 38.81 -7.91 -35.98
C GLY A 42 40.31 -7.65 -35.68
N GLY A 43 41.17 -7.87 -36.65
CA GLY A 43 42.59 -7.64 -36.52
C GLY A 43 43.00 -6.17 -36.18
N ASP A 44 42.04 -5.22 -36.36
CA ASP A 44 42.19 -3.80 -35.95
C ASP A 44 41.69 -3.51 -34.53
N GLY A 45 41.36 -4.56 -33.75
CA GLY A 45 40.90 -4.45 -32.36
C GLY A 45 39.46 -3.95 -32.22
N ARG A 46 38.76 -3.69 -33.35
CA ARG A 46 37.37 -3.19 -33.35
C ARG A 46 36.36 -4.33 -33.41
N ARG A 47 35.18 -4.12 -32.77
CA ARG A 47 34.07 -5.05 -32.86
C ARG A 47 33.58 -5.25 -34.27
N ARG A 48 33.34 -6.49 -34.64
CA ARG A 48 32.84 -6.90 -35.93
C ARG A 48 31.51 -7.66 -35.79
N TYR A 49 30.49 -7.26 -36.49
CA TYR A 49 29.15 -7.79 -36.40
C TYR A 49 28.87 -8.67 -37.59
N GLY A 50 28.65 -9.96 -37.35
CA GLY A 50 28.28 -10.96 -38.36
C GLY A 50 26.77 -11.01 -38.62
N TYR A 51 26.37 -11.98 -39.41
CA TYR A 51 24.97 -12.16 -39.83
C TYR A 51 24.05 -12.39 -38.61
N ASP A 52 24.46 -13.27 -37.69
CA ASP A 52 23.63 -13.61 -36.50
C ASP A 52 23.47 -12.39 -35.54
N ASP A 53 24.50 -11.58 -35.39
CA ASP A 53 24.43 -10.33 -34.65
C ASP A 53 23.42 -9.37 -35.27
N MET A 54 23.43 -9.29 -36.61
CA MET A 54 22.50 -8.45 -37.38
C MET A 54 21.07 -8.91 -37.21
N ILE A 55 20.80 -10.22 -37.28
CA ILE A 55 19.48 -10.80 -37.06
C ILE A 55 18.99 -10.48 -35.64
N ARG A 56 19.85 -10.69 -34.62
CA ARG A 56 19.51 -10.39 -33.20
C ARG A 56 19.22 -8.91 -33.02
N LEU A 57 19.98 -8.01 -33.62
CA LEU A 57 19.70 -6.56 -33.60
C LEU A 57 18.34 -6.22 -34.22
N LEU A 58 17.98 -6.84 -35.32
CA LEU A 58 16.67 -6.64 -35.96
C LEU A 58 15.52 -7.14 -35.05
N TRP A 59 15.71 -8.26 -34.35
CA TRP A 59 14.73 -8.76 -33.40
C TRP A 59 14.55 -7.79 -32.24
N ILE A 60 15.64 -7.36 -31.60
CA ILE A 60 15.61 -6.37 -30.53
C ILE A 60 14.84 -5.12 -30.99
N ARG A 61 15.13 -4.66 -32.21
CA ARG A 61 14.45 -3.50 -32.81
C ARG A 61 12.95 -3.73 -32.96
N LYS A 62 12.54 -4.85 -33.54
CA LYS A 62 11.12 -5.20 -33.77
C LYS A 62 10.35 -5.36 -32.46
N MET A 63 10.93 -6.00 -31.48
CA MET A 63 10.32 -6.15 -30.15
C MET A 63 10.20 -4.81 -29.41
N SER A 64 11.23 -3.94 -29.52
CA SER A 64 11.16 -2.58 -28.99
C SER A 64 10.06 -1.73 -29.66
N GLU A 65 9.88 -1.86 -30.99
CA GLU A 65 8.78 -1.22 -31.73
C GLU A 65 7.40 -1.72 -31.28
N ALA A 66 7.30 -2.97 -30.82
CA ALA A 66 6.10 -3.54 -30.22
C ALA A 66 5.90 -3.15 -28.74
N GLY A 67 6.82 -2.35 -28.15
CA GLY A 67 6.73 -1.87 -26.78
C GLY A 67 7.26 -2.83 -25.72
N ILE A 68 7.94 -3.91 -26.10
CA ILE A 68 8.52 -4.89 -25.18
C ILE A 68 9.76 -4.27 -24.50
N SER A 69 9.88 -4.43 -23.18
CA SER A 69 11.01 -3.90 -22.44
C SER A 69 12.31 -4.66 -22.71
N LEU A 70 13.47 -4.01 -22.58
CA LEU A 70 14.78 -4.65 -22.78
C LEU A 70 15.05 -5.75 -21.74
N ASP A 71 14.50 -5.63 -20.54
CA ASP A 71 14.65 -6.62 -19.47
C ASP A 71 13.85 -7.89 -19.78
N ASP A 72 12.60 -7.74 -20.24
CA ASP A 72 11.77 -8.87 -20.68
C ASP A 72 12.39 -9.61 -21.87
N MET A 73 12.93 -8.85 -22.84
CA MET A 73 13.66 -9.44 -23.98
C MET A 73 14.89 -10.23 -23.51
N ARG A 74 15.66 -9.69 -22.56
CA ARG A 74 16.84 -10.36 -22.02
C ARG A 74 16.48 -11.66 -21.36
N ALA A 75 15.49 -11.64 -20.45
CA ALA A 75 15.01 -12.84 -19.77
C ALA A 75 14.54 -13.92 -20.75
N ALA A 76 13.78 -13.51 -21.79
CA ALA A 76 13.32 -14.42 -22.81
C ALA A 76 14.48 -15.03 -23.66
N PHE A 77 15.50 -14.22 -24.00
CA PHE A 77 16.65 -14.69 -24.78
C PHE A 77 17.59 -15.61 -23.99
N ASP A 78 17.74 -15.43 -22.69
CA ASP A 78 18.67 -16.20 -21.87
C ASP A 78 18.25 -17.68 -21.73
N GLU A 79 16.95 -17.96 -21.82
CA GLU A 79 16.40 -19.29 -21.62
C GLU A 79 15.82 -19.93 -22.88
N ALA A 80 15.68 -19.17 -23.97
CA ALA A 80 15.04 -19.64 -25.20
C ALA A 80 15.97 -20.49 -26.06
N ARG A 81 15.40 -21.51 -26.70
CA ARG A 81 16.07 -22.37 -27.66
C ARG A 81 15.97 -21.83 -29.08
N ASP A 82 14.86 -21.19 -29.39
CA ASP A 82 14.56 -20.58 -30.69
C ASP A 82 13.65 -19.35 -30.58
N VAL A 83 13.24 -18.77 -31.69
CA VAL A 83 12.40 -17.57 -31.74
C VAL A 83 11.01 -17.80 -31.19
N GLU A 84 10.45 -18.99 -31.40
CA GLU A 84 9.11 -19.34 -30.98
C GLU A 84 9.06 -19.42 -29.46
N ASP A 85 10.08 -19.99 -28.83
CA ASP A 85 10.28 -19.99 -27.39
C ASP A 85 10.39 -18.55 -26.83
N VAL A 86 11.13 -17.66 -27.51
CA VAL A 86 11.23 -16.23 -27.11
C VAL A 86 9.86 -15.56 -27.13
N LEU A 87 9.12 -15.72 -28.21
CA LEU A 87 7.83 -15.08 -28.36
C LEU A 87 6.80 -15.64 -27.37
N GLY A 88 6.79 -16.96 -27.14
CA GLY A 88 5.93 -17.60 -26.15
C GLY A 88 6.16 -17.05 -24.73
N ARG A 89 7.42 -16.93 -24.29
CA ARG A 89 7.77 -16.37 -22.98
C ARG A 89 7.37 -14.90 -22.83
N LEU A 90 7.53 -14.13 -23.89
CA LEU A 90 7.10 -12.73 -23.88
C LEU A 90 5.58 -12.63 -23.80
N GLU A 91 4.84 -13.50 -24.47
CA GLU A 91 3.38 -13.57 -24.37
C GLU A 91 2.92 -13.94 -22.96
N GLU A 92 3.55 -14.94 -22.32
CA GLU A 92 3.29 -15.30 -20.92
C GLU A 92 3.57 -14.14 -19.96
N THR A 93 4.69 -13.44 -20.14
CA THR A 93 5.06 -12.26 -19.34
C THR A 93 4.03 -11.14 -19.47
N LEU A 94 3.61 -10.84 -20.71
CA LEU A 94 2.62 -9.82 -21.00
C LEU A 94 1.23 -10.20 -20.43
N ALA A 95 0.86 -11.48 -20.50
CA ALA A 95 -0.38 -11.97 -19.91
C ALA A 95 -0.39 -11.83 -18.38
N ALA A 96 0.75 -12.09 -17.73
CA ALA A 96 0.90 -11.88 -16.29
C ALA A 96 0.78 -10.39 -15.93
N GLN A 97 1.44 -9.50 -16.67
CA GLN A 97 1.34 -8.04 -16.48
C GLN A 97 -0.09 -7.53 -16.71
N GLU A 98 -0.79 -8.04 -17.72
CA GLU A 98 -2.20 -7.70 -17.96
C GLU A 98 -3.10 -8.11 -16.79
N ALA A 99 -2.87 -9.30 -16.22
CA ALA A 99 -3.59 -9.76 -15.05
C ALA A 99 -3.32 -8.85 -13.83
N ASP A 100 -2.07 -8.43 -13.62
CA ASP A 100 -1.70 -7.48 -12.56
C ASP A 100 -2.38 -6.13 -12.75
N ILE A 101 -2.33 -5.57 -13.93
CA ILE A 101 -2.98 -4.30 -14.26
C ILE A 101 -4.50 -4.40 -14.02
N LYS A 102 -5.13 -5.51 -14.40
CA LYS A 102 -6.56 -5.73 -14.15
C LYS A 102 -6.87 -5.75 -12.65
N ARG A 103 -6.02 -6.42 -11.82
CA ARG A 103 -6.16 -6.42 -10.35
C ARG A 103 -6.03 -5.01 -9.77
N GLN A 104 -5.01 -4.27 -10.18
CA GLN A 104 -4.78 -2.88 -9.75
C GLN A 104 -5.95 -1.96 -10.12
N ARG A 105 -6.45 -2.07 -11.36
CA ARG A 105 -7.61 -1.29 -11.80
C ARG A 105 -8.86 -1.61 -10.99
N ALA A 106 -9.15 -2.89 -10.73
CA ALA A 106 -10.27 -3.30 -9.91
C ALA A 106 -10.14 -2.77 -8.47
N ALA A 107 -8.94 -2.73 -7.91
CA ALA A 107 -8.69 -2.12 -6.60
C ALA A 107 -8.99 -0.60 -6.62
N VAL A 108 -8.48 0.12 -7.62
CA VAL A 108 -8.76 1.57 -7.79
C VAL A 108 -10.25 1.83 -7.99
N GLU A 109 -10.94 1.00 -8.77
CA GLU A 109 -12.39 1.12 -9.00
C GLU A 109 -13.18 0.91 -7.70
N ARG A 110 -12.79 -0.06 -6.86
CA ARG A 110 -13.40 -0.23 -5.53
C ARG A 110 -13.18 1.02 -4.65
N LEU A 111 -11.95 1.54 -4.57
CA LEU A 111 -11.65 2.76 -3.81
C LEU A 111 -12.46 3.96 -4.31
N ARG A 112 -12.67 4.08 -5.62
CA ARG A 112 -13.47 5.16 -6.21
C ARG A 112 -14.98 4.96 -6.00
N ALA A 113 -15.49 3.73 -6.05
CA ALA A 113 -16.91 3.42 -5.90
C ALA A 113 -17.42 3.79 -4.50
N VAL A 114 -16.58 3.63 -3.48
CA VAL A 114 -16.91 4.02 -2.11
C VAL A 114 -16.91 5.56 -1.95
N GLY A 115 -16.24 6.30 -2.86
CA GLY A 115 -16.25 7.77 -2.91
C GLY A 115 -15.69 8.47 -1.66
N SER A 116 -15.08 7.70 -0.76
CA SER A 116 -14.55 8.17 0.52
C SER A 116 -13.36 7.30 0.96
N PRO A 117 -12.56 7.73 1.94
CA PRO A 117 -11.51 6.90 2.56
C PRO A 117 -11.99 5.55 3.11
N LEU A 118 -13.30 5.32 3.24
CA LEU A 118 -13.87 4.01 3.61
C LEU A 118 -13.36 2.86 2.75
N GLY A 119 -13.10 3.10 1.46
CA GLY A 119 -12.54 2.08 0.56
C GLY A 119 -11.11 1.63 0.88
N LEU A 120 -10.44 2.31 1.82
CA LEU A 120 -9.12 1.92 2.32
C LEU A 120 -9.19 0.95 3.51
N LEU A 121 -10.37 0.81 4.13
CA LEU A 121 -10.63 -0.09 5.24
C LEU A 121 -11.00 -1.49 4.73
N SER A 122 -10.81 -2.50 5.57
CA SER A 122 -11.22 -3.88 5.27
C SER A 122 -12.72 -4.02 5.03
N SER A 123 -13.12 -5.11 4.39
CA SER A 123 -14.53 -5.41 4.17
C SER A 123 -15.32 -5.49 5.48
N LEU A 124 -14.71 -6.07 6.53
CA LEU A 124 -15.34 -6.19 7.85
C LEU A 124 -15.75 -4.83 8.43
N VAL A 125 -14.88 -3.83 8.31
CA VAL A 125 -15.16 -2.46 8.79
C VAL A 125 -16.14 -1.74 7.86
N THR A 126 -15.96 -1.86 6.55
CA THR A 126 -16.84 -1.19 5.57
C THR A 126 -18.26 -1.73 5.60
N ASP A 127 -18.45 -3.03 5.77
CA ASP A 127 -19.77 -3.66 5.89
C ASP A 127 -20.50 -3.17 7.13
N ARG A 128 -19.79 -3.05 8.27
CA ARG A 128 -20.32 -2.54 9.52
C ARG A 128 -20.78 -1.08 9.42
N LEU A 129 -20.04 -0.27 8.67
CA LEU A 129 -20.34 1.15 8.44
C LEU A 129 -21.36 1.39 7.30
N SER A 130 -21.71 0.36 6.52
CA SER A 130 -22.55 0.47 5.31
C SER A 130 -23.96 1.01 5.56
N HIS A 131 -24.46 0.87 6.79
CA HIS A 131 -25.79 1.33 7.19
C HIS A 131 -25.85 2.83 7.54
N LEU A 132 -24.68 3.49 7.67
CA LEU A 132 -24.63 4.92 7.97
C LEU A 132 -24.89 5.75 6.70
N PRO A 133 -25.60 6.87 6.83
CA PRO A 133 -25.77 7.81 5.73
C PRO A 133 -24.41 8.35 5.24
N SER A 134 -24.30 8.64 3.94
CA SER A 134 -23.12 9.28 3.39
C SER A 134 -22.80 10.59 4.12
N GLY A 135 -21.57 10.74 4.60
CA GLY A 135 -21.14 11.92 5.34
C GLY A 135 -21.44 11.89 6.84
N ALA A 136 -21.99 10.80 7.38
CA ALA A 136 -22.21 10.64 8.82
C ALA A 136 -20.90 10.55 9.62
N LEU A 137 -19.82 10.07 8.97
CA LEU A 137 -18.47 10.01 9.53
C LEU A 137 -17.65 11.19 9.03
N ARG A 138 -16.82 11.74 9.91
CA ARG A 138 -15.84 12.77 9.56
C ARG A 138 -14.60 12.12 8.92
N PRO A 139 -13.80 12.87 8.16
CA PRO A 139 -12.49 12.38 7.68
C PRO A 139 -11.61 11.88 8.82
N SER A 140 -11.58 12.58 9.97
CA SER A 140 -10.81 12.18 11.17
C SER A 140 -11.26 10.84 11.78
N ASP A 141 -12.55 10.51 11.71
CA ASP A 141 -13.07 9.23 12.20
C ASP A 141 -12.52 8.08 11.32
N LEU A 142 -12.46 8.30 10.01
CA LEU A 142 -11.91 7.33 9.05
C LEU A 142 -10.40 7.17 9.19
N ASP A 143 -9.68 8.27 9.41
CA ASP A 143 -8.24 8.25 9.69
C ASP A 143 -7.94 7.46 10.98
N ALA A 144 -8.75 7.64 12.02
CA ALA A 144 -8.62 6.89 13.26
C ALA A 144 -8.88 5.38 13.05
N LEU A 145 -9.90 5.01 12.26
CA LEU A 145 -10.16 3.61 11.90
C LEU A 145 -9.01 2.99 11.12
N LEU A 146 -8.41 3.70 10.16
CA LEU A 146 -7.23 3.23 9.42
C LEU A 146 -6.04 2.95 10.34
N VAL A 147 -5.78 3.85 11.29
CA VAL A 147 -4.71 3.67 12.28
C VAL A 147 -5.00 2.46 13.17
N THR A 148 -6.25 2.33 13.65
CA THR A 148 -6.66 1.20 14.49
C THR A 148 -6.58 -0.12 13.74
N GLU A 149 -7.03 -0.17 12.50
CA GLU A 149 -6.91 -1.37 11.67
C GLU A 149 -5.45 -1.77 11.46
N ARG A 150 -4.55 -0.79 11.26
CA ARG A 150 -3.11 -1.07 11.13
C ARG A 150 -2.47 -1.60 12.41
N ILE A 151 -2.96 -1.17 13.58
CA ILE A 151 -2.39 -1.53 14.88
C ILE A 151 -3.02 -2.83 15.44
N PHE A 152 -4.34 -2.94 15.40
CA PHE A 152 -5.12 -3.99 16.05
C PHE A 152 -5.83 -4.93 15.06
N GLY A 153 -5.57 -4.77 13.76
CA GLY A 153 -6.21 -5.56 12.72
C GLY A 153 -7.66 -5.17 12.41
N PRO A 154 -8.28 -5.86 11.43
CA PRO A 154 -9.65 -5.59 11.01
C PRO A 154 -10.68 -5.72 12.14
N LEU A 155 -10.49 -6.69 13.04
CA LEU A 155 -11.37 -6.91 14.19
C LEU A 155 -11.33 -5.71 15.17
N GLY A 156 -10.14 -5.24 15.53
CA GLY A 156 -9.97 -4.08 16.41
C GLY A 156 -10.62 -2.82 15.81
N ALA A 157 -10.47 -2.59 14.51
CA ALA A 157 -11.12 -1.47 13.83
C ALA A 157 -12.64 -1.64 13.74
N ALA A 158 -13.15 -2.86 13.56
CA ALA A 158 -14.58 -3.13 13.56
C ALA A 158 -15.23 -2.90 14.93
N ILE A 159 -14.54 -3.20 16.02
CA ILE A 159 -14.97 -2.87 17.38
C ILE A 159 -14.99 -1.34 17.55
N GLN A 160 -13.92 -0.64 17.14
CA GLN A 160 -13.88 0.82 17.25
C GLN A 160 -14.95 1.49 16.36
N ALA A 161 -15.36 0.88 15.26
CA ALA A 161 -16.42 1.39 14.40
C ALA A 161 -17.75 1.54 15.17
N SER A 162 -18.02 0.73 16.21
CA SER A 162 -19.21 0.87 17.09
C SER A 162 -19.26 2.24 17.75
N VAL A 163 -18.12 2.75 18.22
CA VAL A 163 -18.01 4.10 18.79
C VAL A 163 -18.41 5.15 17.76
N PHE A 164 -17.89 5.08 16.54
CA PHE A 164 -18.20 6.06 15.50
C PHE A 164 -19.63 5.96 14.99
N ILE A 165 -20.22 4.75 14.95
CA ILE A 165 -21.64 4.54 14.65
C ILE A 165 -22.49 5.23 15.74
N THR A 166 -22.15 5.05 16.99
CA THR A 166 -22.86 5.67 18.13
C THR A 166 -22.74 7.18 18.08
N LEU A 167 -21.56 7.72 17.84
CA LEU A 167 -21.35 9.16 17.67
C LEU A 167 -22.12 9.73 16.47
N ALA A 168 -22.20 9.00 15.37
CA ALA A 168 -22.95 9.43 14.18
C ALA A 168 -24.46 9.46 14.40
N THR A 169 -24.97 8.62 15.31
CA THR A 169 -26.41 8.50 15.59
C THR A 169 -26.86 9.31 16.82
N HIS A 170 -25.91 9.81 17.63
CA HIS A 170 -26.18 10.59 18.85
C HIS A 170 -25.50 11.98 18.79
N PRO A 171 -26.21 13.01 18.25
CA PRO A 171 -25.59 14.34 18.05
C PRO A 171 -25.04 14.98 19.34
N GLY A 172 -25.66 14.69 20.50
CA GLY A 172 -25.19 15.21 21.80
C GLY A 172 -23.85 14.62 22.22
N LEU A 173 -23.66 13.30 22.04
CA LEU A 173 -22.38 12.63 22.29
C LEU A 173 -21.31 13.10 21.30
N ARG A 174 -21.68 13.32 20.03
CA ARG A 174 -20.79 13.84 19.02
C ARG A 174 -20.29 15.26 19.37
N ALA A 175 -21.21 16.14 19.79
CA ALA A 175 -20.86 17.50 20.17
C ALA A 175 -19.92 17.53 21.41
N GLU A 176 -20.14 16.62 22.34
CA GLU A 176 -19.26 16.49 23.51
C GLU A 176 -17.89 15.94 23.13
N ALA A 177 -17.82 14.93 22.25
CA ALA A 177 -16.56 14.43 21.70
C ALA A 177 -15.76 15.55 21.01
N ASP A 178 -16.42 16.36 20.17
CA ASP A 178 -15.79 17.49 19.48
C ASP A 178 -15.25 18.54 20.45
N ARG A 179 -15.96 18.77 21.55
CA ARG A 179 -15.52 19.69 22.61
C ARG A 179 -14.28 19.15 23.33
N LEU A 180 -14.27 17.86 23.64
CA LEU A 180 -13.14 17.19 24.27
C LEU A 180 -11.92 17.16 23.36
N ASP A 181 -12.09 16.85 22.08
CA ASP A 181 -11.01 16.89 21.06
C ASP A 181 -10.37 18.29 20.97
N ALA A 182 -11.20 19.34 21.03
CA ALA A 182 -10.70 20.72 21.03
C ALA A 182 -9.97 21.07 22.33
N ALA A 183 -10.42 20.59 23.48
CA ALA A 183 -9.75 20.76 24.75
C ALA A 183 -8.41 20.00 24.81
N ASP A 184 -8.35 18.79 24.28
CA ASP A 184 -7.12 18.03 24.14
C ASP A 184 -6.09 18.73 23.24
N ALA A 185 -6.55 19.34 22.14
CA ALA A 185 -5.68 20.11 21.26
C ALA A 185 -5.12 21.39 21.94
N ALA A 186 -5.81 21.90 22.94
CA ALA A 186 -5.35 23.05 23.74
C ALA A 186 -4.31 22.65 24.82
N LEU A 187 -4.16 21.37 25.15
CA LEU A 187 -3.10 20.87 26.03
C LEU A 187 -1.77 20.79 25.26
N ASP A 188 -1.22 21.91 24.89
CA ASP A 188 0.08 22.01 24.19
C ASP A 188 1.28 21.94 25.18
N ASP A 189 2.50 22.13 24.66
CA ASP A 189 3.74 22.06 25.44
C ASP A 189 3.91 23.21 26.46
N THR A 190 3.01 24.21 26.46
CA THR A 190 3.02 25.33 27.43
C THR A 190 2.21 25.01 28.68
N VAL A 191 1.38 23.98 28.66
CA VAL A 191 0.52 23.56 29.78
C VAL A 191 1.29 22.66 30.72
N ASP A 192 1.24 22.98 32.04
CA ASP A 192 1.82 22.10 33.09
C ASP A 192 1.01 20.80 33.18
N PRO A 193 1.64 19.61 33.11
CA PRO A 193 0.96 18.32 33.30
C PRO A 193 0.23 18.16 34.60
N HIS A 194 0.57 18.98 35.62
CA HIS A 194 -0.07 18.99 36.93
C HIS A 194 -1.10 20.11 37.12
N ASP A 195 -1.41 20.84 36.03
CA ASP A 195 -2.47 21.85 36.09
C ASP A 195 -3.81 21.17 36.38
N PRO A 196 -4.63 21.72 37.33
CA PRO A 196 -5.95 21.18 37.64
C PRO A 196 -6.88 20.99 36.43
N GLN A 197 -6.71 21.78 35.37
CA GLN A 197 -7.48 21.59 34.16
C GLN A 197 -7.25 20.24 33.47
N VAL A 198 -6.06 19.63 33.62
CA VAL A 198 -5.73 18.31 33.08
C VAL A 198 -6.52 17.21 33.80
N GLU A 199 -6.65 17.32 35.14
CA GLU A 199 -7.45 16.38 35.93
C GLU A 199 -8.94 16.54 35.62
N GLU A 200 -9.43 17.77 35.53
CA GLU A 200 -10.81 18.04 35.16
C GLU A 200 -11.16 17.50 33.77
N LEU A 201 -10.29 17.69 32.76
CA LEU A 201 -10.47 17.17 31.42
C LEU A 201 -10.48 15.63 31.39
N ALA A 202 -9.59 14.98 32.17
CA ALA A 202 -9.58 13.54 32.33
C ALA A 202 -10.90 13.01 32.93
N ALA A 203 -11.46 13.71 33.90
CA ALA A 203 -12.77 13.34 34.46
C ALA A 203 -13.91 13.50 33.43
N GLN A 204 -13.85 14.52 32.59
CA GLN A 204 -14.82 14.75 31.51
C GLN A 204 -14.71 13.65 30.44
N HIS A 205 -13.51 13.25 30.03
CA HIS A 205 -13.31 12.09 29.15
C HIS A 205 -13.90 10.81 29.75
N CYS A 206 -13.67 10.56 31.03
CA CYS A 206 -14.24 9.40 31.72
C CYS A 206 -15.78 9.43 31.70
N ALA A 207 -16.38 10.59 31.97
CA ALA A 207 -17.85 10.75 31.96
C ALA A 207 -18.42 10.52 30.54
N HIS A 208 -17.75 11.07 29.50
CA HIS A 208 -18.14 10.87 28.11
C HIS A 208 -18.02 9.41 27.68
N HIS A 209 -16.95 8.72 28.07
CA HIS A 209 -16.75 7.29 27.77
C HIS A 209 -17.90 6.45 28.36
N LYS A 210 -18.26 6.67 29.62
CA LYS A 210 -19.40 5.96 30.26
C LYS A 210 -20.72 6.25 29.56
N ALA A 211 -20.94 7.48 29.11
CA ALA A 211 -22.14 7.83 28.36
C ALA A 211 -22.18 7.15 26.96
N LEU A 212 -21.03 7.00 26.31
CA LEU A 212 -20.88 6.24 25.08
C LEU A 212 -21.17 4.76 25.28
N GLU A 213 -20.59 4.12 26.30
CA GLU A 213 -20.84 2.72 26.64
C GLU A 213 -22.34 2.47 26.89
N GLN A 214 -23.00 3.32 27.68
CA GLN A 214 -24.44 3.22 27.91
C GLN A 214 -25.26 3.35 26.62
N ALA A 215 -24.87 4.23 25.70
CA ALA A 215 -25.56 4.38 24.42
C ALA A 215 -25.31 3.19 23.49
N MET A 216 -24.13 2.59 23.52
CA MET A 216 -23.76 1.38 22.77
C MET A 216 -24.55 0.17 23.27
N GLU A 217 -24.62 -0.02 24.58
CA GLU A 217 -25.41 -1.08 25.24
C GLU A 217 -26.90 -0.93 24.89
N ALA A 218 -27.45 0.29 25.02
CA ALA A 218 -28.86 0.57 24.67
C ALA A 218 -29.17 0.33 23.19
N ALA A 219 -28.18 0.45 22.30
CA ALA A 219 -28.30 0.17 20.87
C ALA A 219 -28.07 -1.32 20.52
N GLY A 220 -27.75 -2.18 21.51
CA GLY A 220 -27.47 -3.61 21.28
C GLY A 220 -26.14 -3.84 20.54
N MET A 221 -25.19 -2.90 20.64
CA MET A 221 -23.88 -3.03 19.98
C MET A 221 -23.04 -4.14 20.59
N ASP A 222 -23.23 -4.46 21.86
CA ASP A 222 -22.52 -5.53 22.58
C ASP A 222 -22.77 -6.90 21.95
N GLU A 223 -24.04 -7.23 21.60
CA GLU A 223 -24.37 -8.46 20.87
C GLU A 223 -23.76 -8.50 19.46
N ALA A 224 -23.63 -7.33 18.83
CA ALA A 224 -22.98 -7.22 17.53
C ALA A 224 -21.46 -7.36 17.61
N GLU A 225 -20.85 -6.98 18.73
CA GLU A 225 -19.42 -7.17 19.02
C GLU A 225 -19.10 -8.62 19.41
N GLU A 226 -19.96 -9.28 20.22
CA GLU A 226 -19.79 -10.71 20.53
C GLU A 226 -19.73 -11.57 19.26
N LYS A 227 -20.55 -11.25 18.26
CA LYS A 227 -20.52 -11.93 16.94
C LYS A 227 -19.22 -11.71 16.17
N LEU A 228 -18.52 -10.60 16.39
CA LEU A 228 -17.22 -10.35 15.77
C LEU A 228 -16.14 -11.28 16.34
N PHE A 229 -16.22 -11.63 17.64
CA PHE A 229 -15.29 -12.57 18.27
C PHE A 229 -15.51 -14.03 17.84
N GLU A 230 -16.67 -14.35 17.23
CA GLU A 230 -16.93 -15.66 16.64
C GLU A 230 -16.28 -15.82 15.25
N ILE A 231 -15.79 -14.74 14.64
CA ILE A 231 -15.12 -14.78 13.34
C ILE A 231 -13.69 -15.30 13.55
N ASP A 232 -13.33 -16.37 12.86
CA ASP A 232 -11.98 -16.93 12.91
C ASP A 232 -10.98 -15.89 12.33
N GLU A 233 -9.94 -15.56 13.11
CA GLU A 233 -8.87 -14.66 12.65
C GLU A 233 -8.21 -15.17 11.35
N ALA A 234 -8.20 -16.47 11.12
CA ALA A 234 -7.68 -17.08 9.91
C ALA A 234 -8.48 -16.70 8.65
N ASP A 235 -9.78 -16.40 8.80
CA ASP A 235 -10.63 -15.93 7.68
C ASP A 235 -10.41 -14.44 7.35
N LEU A 236 -9.79 -13.68 8.26
CA LEU A 236 -9.56 -12.23 8.12
C LEU A 236 -8.17 -11.88 7.59
N THR A 237 -7.22 -12.78 7.75
CA THR A 237 -5.84 -12.63 7.25
C THR A 237 -5.72 -13.38 5.93
N GLY A 238 -5.96 -12.72 4.82
CA GLY A 238 -5.40 -13.19 3.55
C GLY A 238 -3.87 -13.25 3.65
N ASP A 239 -3.19 -14.05 2.82
CA ASP A 239 -1.76 -14.42 2.76
C ASP A 239 -0.67 -13.34 3.06
N GLU A 240 -0.93 -12.36 3.91
CA GLU A 240 -0.02 -11.27 4.29
C GLU A 240 0.72 -11.52 5.62
N GLU A 241 1.12 -12.74 5.91
CA GLU A 241 1.78 -13.12 7.18
C GLU A 241 3.15 -12.46 7.42
N ASP A 242 3.80 -11.84 6.45
CA ASP A 242 5.24 -11.52 6.56
C ASP A 242 5.58 -10.06 6.86
N THR A 243 4.61 -9.16 7.11
CA THR A 243 4.91 -7.74 7.34
C THR A 243 4.19 -7.12 8.54
N GLN A 244 3.50 -7.88 9.38
CA GLN A 244 2.77 -7.33 10.52
C GLN A 244 3.70 -7.00 11.69
N MET A 245 3.84 -5.71 11.95
CA MET A 245 4.46 -5.21 13.16
C MET A 245 3.52 -5.49 14.35
N SER A 246 4.04 -6.05 15.47
CA SER A 246 3.21 -6.24 16.67
C SER A 246 2.53 -4.94 17.11
N ALA A 247 1.30 -5.01 17.63
CA ALA A 247 0.52 -3.85 18.08
C ALA A 247 1.32 -2.93 19.01
N PHE A 248 2.02 -3.49 19.99
CA PHE A 248 2.88 -2.75 20.90
C PHE A 248 3.98 -1.95 20.15
N LYS A 249 4.63 -2.58 19.18
CA LYS A 249 5.68 -1.92 18.37
C LYS A 249 5.10 -0.86 17.46
N ALA A 250 3.88 -1.08 16.95
CA ALA A 250 3.18 -0.10 16.11
C ALA A 250 2.78 1.14 16.91
N ILE A 251 2.22 0.97 18.12
CA ILE A 251 1.88 2.07 19.02
C ILE A 251 3.12 2.90 19.37
N THR A 252 4.25 2.24 19.70
CA THR A 252 5.48 2.95 20.11
C THR A 252 6.20 3.66 18.94
N LYS A 253 5.83 3.35 17.70
CA LYS A 253 6.41 3.97 16.50
C LYS A 253 5.48 4.97 15.81
N MET A 254 4.22 5.01 16.20
CA MET A 254 3.29 6.01 15.68
C MET A 254 3.70 7.40 16.21
N PRO A 255 3.96 8.38 15.34
CA PRO A 255 4.38 9.72 15.76
C PRO A 255 3.19 10.52 16.29
N TYR A 256 2.72 10.18 17.50
CA TYR A 256 1.75 10.99 18.20
C TYR A 256 2.48 12.22 18.79
N GLY A 257 2.15 13.40 18.31
CA GLY A 257 2.67 14.67 18.84
C GLY A 257 1.95 15.09 20.13
N PHE A 258 1.91 14.19 21.13
CA PHE A 258 1.26 14.50 22.42
C PHE A 258 2.22 15.28 23.32
N SER A 259 1.76 16.41 23.85
CA SER A 259 2.43 17.14 24.92
C SER A 259 2.46 16.31 26.22
N ALA A 260 3.29 16.72 27.17
CA ALA A 260 3.33 16.10 28.49
C ALA A 260 1.97 16.21 29.23
N ALA A 261 1.28 17.34 29.07
CA ALA A 261 -0.05 17.57 29.66
C ALA A 261 -1.10 16.64 29.05
N ARG A 262 -1.10 16.48 27.73
CA ARG A 262 -2.01 15.55 27.02
C ARG A 262 -1.73 14.09 27.39
N THR A 263 -0.47 13.70 27.46
CA THR A 263 -0.08 12.37 27.91
C THR A 263 -0.60 12.10 29.32
N ARG A 264 -0.47 13.09 30.24
CA ARG A 264 -0.96 12.99 31.57
C ARG A 264 -2.49 12.87 31.63
N CYS A 265 -3.22 13.63 30.81
CA CYS A 265 -4.68 13.52 30.69
C CYS A 265 -5.11 12.08 30.31
N ILE A 266 -4.46 11.48 29.32
CA ILE A 266 -4.71 10.10 28.88
C ILE A 266 -4.46 9.10 30.03
N GLU A 267 -3.35 9.23 30.73
CA GLU A 267 -3.05 8.38 31.91
C GLU A 267 -4.11 8.46 32.97
N LEU A 268 -4.52 9.68 33.32
CA LEU A 268 -5.55 9.90 34.33
C LEU A 268 -6.90 9.34 33.92
N THR A 269 -7.30 9.55 32.68
CA THR A 269 -8.53 8.97 32.10
C THR A 269 -8.51 7.44 32.23
N GLY A 270 -7.40 6.81 31.82
CA GLY A 270 -7.25 5.36 31.94
C GLY A 270 -7.37 4.86 33.39
N ARG A 271 -6.77 5.57 34.36
CA ARG A 271 -6.92 5.23 35.79
C ARG A 271 -8.35 5.36 36.29
N LEU A 272 -9.06 6.39 35.85
CA LEU A 272 -10.45 6.61 36.22
C LEU A 272 -11.41 5.56 35.64
N LEU A 273 -11.09 5.01 34.47
CA LEU A 273 -11.92 3.99 33.82
C LEU A 273 -11.62 2.58 34.33
N TYR A 274 -10.34 2.23 34.46
CA TYR A 274 -9.91 0.84 34.64
C TYR A 274 -9.23 0.59 36.01
N GLY A 275 -9.10 1.63 36.85
CA GLY A 275 -8.34 1.53 38.10
C GLY A 275 -6.83 1.54 37.89
N ASP A 276 -6.05 1.44 38.98
CA ASP A 276 -4.60 1.35 38.86
C ASP A 276 -4.17 -0.02 38.31
N LEU A 277 -3.96 -0.12 37.02
CA LEU A 277 -3.41 -1.33 36.33
C LEU A 277 -1.96 -1.65 36.77
N SER A 278 -1.33 -0.81 37.60
CA SER A 278 0.04 -0.96 38.06
C SER A 278 0.22 -1.80 39.35
N ALA A 279 -0.85 -2.40 39.90
CA ALA A 279 -0.76 -3.18 41.14
C ALA A 279 -0.57 -4.70 40.92
N GLY A 280 -0.15 -5.13 39.72
CA GLY A 280 0.02 -6.53 39.39
C GLY A 280 1.20 -6.81 38.45
N SER A 281 2.42 -6.57 38.91
CA SER A 281 3.62 -7.12 38.26
C SER A 281 4.63 -7.51 39.31
#